data_88ee774122adb824cf0281a8dcd0b6a6
#
_entry.id   88ee774122adb824cf0281a8dcd0b6a6
#
_cell.length_a   1.000
_cell.length_b   1.000
_cell.length_c   1.000
_cell.angle_alpha   90.00
_cell.angle_beta   90.00
_cell.angle_gamma   90.00
#
_symmetry.space_group_name_H-M   'P 1'
#
loop_
_entity.id
_entity.type
_entity.pdbx_description
1 polymer ?
#
loop_
_entity_poly.entity_id
_entity_poly.type
_entity_poly.pdbx_seq_one_letter_code
_entity_poly.pdbx_strand_id
1 'polypeptide(L)'
;MLLSYCTNVHPAEDLDGVIEQLRTYAVPVREAAGLDVLGVGLWLPAGLAHRLDASAADRERLREVLASNGLQVHTLNAFPYGGFHDDVVKLAVYEPTWAEPARRDYT
;
A
#
# COMPACT_ATOMS: atom_id res chain seq x y z
N MET A 1 -10.73 13.95 14.75
CA MET A 1 -10.95 12.53 14.43
C MET A 1 -9.97 12.11 13.34
N LEU A 2 -9.28 11.00 13.54
CA LEU A 2 -8.40 10.41 12.53
C LEU A 2 -9.10 9.21 11.90
N LEU A 3 -9.24 9.24 10.58
CA LEU A 3 -9.75 8.13 9.79
C LEU A 3 -8.65 7.62 8.88
N SER A 4 -8.65 6.30 8.65
CA SER A 4 -7.68 5.64 7.79
C SER A 4 -8.38 4.73 6.80
N TYR A 5 -7.87 4.72 5.57
CA TYR A 5 -8.35 3.86 4.48
C TYR A 5 -7.27 2.83 4.14
N CYS A 6 -7.62 1.56 4.11
CA CYS A 6 -6.67 0.49 3.83
C CYS A 6 -6.64 0.13 2.35
N THR A 7 -5.47 0.16 1.73
CA THR A 7 -5.32 -0.13 0.30
C THR A 7 -5.27 -1.62 -0.02
N ASN A 8 -5.13 -2.49 0.97
CA ASN A 8 -5.09 -3.93 0.75
C ASN A 8 -6.39 -4.53 0.21
N VAL A 9 -7.47 -3.74 0.19
CA VAL A 9 -8.73 -4.16 -0.45
C VAL A 9 -8.67 -4.07 -1.98
N HIS A 10 -7.62 -3.50 -2.54
CA HIS A 10 -7.44 -3.33 -3.97
C HIS A 10 -6.25 -4.16 -4.48
N PRO A 11 -6.34 -4.72 -5.71
CA PRO A 11 -5.36 -5.71 -6.19
C PRO A 11 -4.12 -5.14 -6.88
N ALA A 12 -3.82 -3.85 -6.76
CA ALA A 12 -2.65 -3.28 -7.45
C ALA A 12 -1.33 -3.75 -6.84
N GLU A 13 -0.41 -4.17 -7.70
CA GLU A 13 0.88 -4.73 -7.30
C GLU A 13 2.07 -3.93 -7.86
N ASP A 14 1.84 -2.86 -8.62
CA ASP A 14 2.90 -1.95 -9.09
C ASP A 14 2.64 -0.51 -8.63
N LEU A 15 3.65 0.35 -8.79
CA LEU A 15 3.56 1.74 -8.33
C LEU A 15 2.45 2.53 -9.05
N ASP A 16 2.34 2.36 -10.36
CA ASP A 16 1.31 3.07 -11.13
C ASP A 16 -0.09 2.65 -10.69
N GLY A 17 -0.29 1.37 -10.46
CA GLY A 17 -1.56 0.83 -9.96
C GLY A 17 -1.88 1.33 -8.56
N VAL A 18 -0.91 1.36 -7.66
CA VAL A 18 -1.10 1.90 -6.30
C VAL A 18 -1.48 3.38 -6.34
N ILE A 19 -0.79 4.18 -7.15
CA ILE A 19 -1.09 5.60 -7.30
C ILE A 19 -2.50 5.79 -7.86
N GLU A 20 -2.87 5.01 -8.86
CA GLU A 20 -4.21 5.07 -9.44
C GLU A 20 -5.29 4.73 -8.42
N GLN A 21 -5.07 3.72 -7.59
CA GLN A 21 -6.01 3.36 -6.53
C GLN A 21 -6.14 4.46 -5.48
N LEU A 22 -5.05 5.10 -5.11
CA LEU A 22 -5.11 6.22 -4.17
C LEU A 22 -5.98 7.35 -4.73
N ARG A 23 -5.82 7.68 -6.01
CA ARG A 23 -6.62 8.72 -6.66
C ARG A 23 -8.07 8.31 -6.86
N THR A 24 -8.31 7.06 -7.23
CA THR A 24 -9.66 6.57 -7.58
C THR A 24 -10.51 6.31 -6.35
N TYR A 25 -9.91 5.85 -5.25
CA TYR A 25 -10.66 5.41 -4.07
C TYR A 25 -10.38 6.25 -2.82
N ALA A 26 -9.12 6.45 -2.46
CA ALA A 26 -8.78 7.14 -1.21
C ALA A 26 -9.17 8.63 -1.26
N VAL A 27 -8.92 9.31 -2.37
CA VAL A 27 -9.26 10.74 -2.52
C VAL A 27 -10.76 10.97 -2.41
N PRO A 28 -11.64 10.23 -3.12
CA PRO A 28 -13.08 10.37 -2.94
C PRO A 28 -13.55 10.08 -1.52
N VAL A 29 -12.95 9.11 -0.82
CA VAL A 29 -13.28 8.84 0.59
C VAL A 29 -12.93 10.05 1.46
N ARG A 30 -11.76 10.65 1.25
CA ARG A 30 -11.35 11.85 1.98
C ARG A 30 -12.35 13.00 1.77
N GLU A 31 -12.73 13.23 0.53
CA GLU A 31 -13.68 14.29 0.16
C GLU A 31 -15.06 14.03 0.75
N ALA A 32 -15.58 12.80 0.62
CA ALA A 32 -16.88 12.42 1.16
C ALA A 32 -16.95 12.53 2.68
N ALA A 33 -15.83 12.25 3.37
CA ALA A 33 -15.72 12.38 4.82
C ALA A 33 -15.50 13.82 5.29
N GLY A 34 -15.26 14.77 4.37
CA GLY A 34 -15.00 16.17 4.70
C GLY A 34 -13.68 16.39 5.44
N LEU A 35 -12.67 15.57 5.16
CA LEU A 35 -11.37 15.63 5.85
C LEU A 35 -10.35 16.40 5.02
N ASP A 36 -9.52 17.21 5.68
CA ASP A 36 -8.35 17.82 5.06
C ASP A 36 -7.27 16.79 4.79
N VAL A 37 -7.11 15.82 5.70
CA VAL A 37 -6.15 14.73 5.60
C VAL A 37 -6.84 13.42 5.94
N LEU A 38 -6.66 12.41 5.08
CA LEU A 38 -7.08 11.03 5.33
C LEU A 38 -5.85 10.17 5.59
N GLY A 39 -5.86 9.37 6.65
CA GLY A 39 -4.84 8.35 6.88
C GLY A 39 -4.98 7.21 5.89
N VAL A 40 -3.85 6.60 5.53
CA VAL A 40 -3.80 5.45 4.64
C VAL A 40 -3.06 4.32 5.33
N GLY A 41 -3.70 3.15 5.40
CA GLY A 41 -3.04 1.89 5.72
C GLY A 41 -2.54 1.30 4.41
N LEU A 42 -1.25 1.45 4.12
CA LEU A 42 -0.68 1.14 2.83
C LEU A 42 -0.20 -0.30 2.77
N TRP A 43 -0.62 -1.02 1.75
CA TRP A 43 -0.07 -2.33 1.42
C TRP A 43 0.82 -2.21 0.20
N LEU A 44 2.03 -2.73 0.32
CA LEU A 44 2.99 -2.83 -0.77
C LEU A 44 3.41 -4.29 -0.88
N PRO A 45 3.13 -4.98 -1.99
CA PRO A 45 3.68 -6.33 -2.18
C PRO A 45 5.20 -6.28 -2.26
N ALA A 46 5.85 -7.41 -1.97
CA ALA A 46 7.31 -7.46 -1.80
C ALA A 46 8.08 -6.91 -3.00
N GLY A 47 7.67 -7.24 -4.23
CA GLY A 47 8.34 -6.73 -5.43
C GLY A 47 8.33 -5.21 -5.50
N LEU A 48 7.19 -4.60 -5.19
CA LEU A 48 7.05 -3.14 -5.17
C LEU A 48 7.84 -2.53 -4.01
N ALA A 49 7.80 -3.14 -2.82
CA ALA A 49 8.55 -2.67 -1.66
C ALA A 49 10.06 -2.64 -1.96
N HIS A 50 10.59 -3.70 -2.56
CA HIS A 50 12.00 -3.75 -2.94
C HIS A 50 12.35 -2.69 -3.99
N ARG A 51 11.49 -2.47 -4.96
CA ARG A 51 11.69 -1.43 -5.97
C ARG A 51 11.71 -0.03 -5.34
N LEU A 52 10.80 0.26 -4.44
CA LEU A 52 10.77 1.55 -3.74
C LEU A 52 12.00 1.73 -2.86
N ASP A 53 12.48 0.68 -2.20
CA ASP A 53 13.71 0.73 -1.42
C ASP A 53 14.91 1.10 -2.30
N ALA A 54 14.97 0.57 -3.52
CA ALA A 54 16.07 0.78 -4.45
C ALA A 54 15.98 2.12 -5.23
N SER A 55 14.83 2.76 -5.30
CA SER A 55 14.61 3.93 -6.16
C SER A 55 14.12 5.14 -5.37
N ALA A 56 15.02 6.10 -5.14
CA ALA A 56 14.67 7.38 -4.52
C ALA A 56 13.63 8.17 -5.35
N ALA A 57 13.72 8.09 -6.68
CA ALA A 57 12.78 8.77 -7.56
C ALA A 57 11.35 8.21 -7.41
N ASP A 58 11.21 6.89 -7.32
CA ASP A 58 9.90 6.26 -7.13
C ASP A 58 9.33 6.57 -5.74
N ARG A 59 10.16 6.58 -4.70
CA ARG A 59 9.73 7.00 -3.36
C ARG A 59 9.23 8.43 -3.36
N GLU A 60 9.94 9.33 -4.01
CA GLU A 60 9.55 10.74 -4.08
C GLU A 60 8.25 10.92 -4.84
N ARG A 61 8.07 10.18 -5.94
CA ARG A 61 6.83 10.20 -6.71
C ARG A 61 5.63 9.79 -5.85
N LEU A 62 5.76 8.71 -5.09
CA LEU A 62 4.70 8.26 -4.18
C LEU A 62 4.43 9.30 -3.09
N ARG A 63 5.49 9.85 -2.50
CA ARG A 63 5.37 10.87 -1.47
C ARG A 63 4.62 12.11 -1.98
N GLU A 64 4.94 12.57 -3.18
CA GLU A 64 4.28 13.72 -3.79
C GLU A 64 2.81 13.46 -4.06
N VAL A 65 2.46 12.28 -4.55
CA VAL A 65 1.06 11.91 -4.78
C VAL A 65 0.28 11.93 -3.47
N LEU A 66 0.83 11.35 -2.41
CA LEU A 66 0.20 11.35 -1.09
C LEU A 66 -0.01 12.78 -0.59
N ALA A 67 1.05 13.59 -0.58
CA ALA A 67 1.00 14.96 -0.07
C ALA A 67 0.04 15.84 -0.88
N SER A 68 0.09 15.74 -2.21
CA SER A 68 -0.75 16.58 -3.09
C SER A 68 -2.24 16.24 -3.00
N ASN A 69 -2.59 15.05 -2.51
CA ASN A 69 -3.98 14.60 -2.41
C ASN A 69 -4.51 14.55 -0.98
N GLY A 70 -3.79 15.12 -0.02
CA GLY A 70 -4.21 15.13 1.38
C GLY A 70 -4.24 13.76 2.03
N LEU A 71 -3.30 12.90 1.64
CA LEU A 71 -3.19 11.53 2.16
C LEU A 71 -1.90 11.40 2.98
N GLN A 72 -1.98 10.67 4.09
CA GLN A 72 -0.84 10.43 4.96
C GLN A 72 -0.80 8.97 5.37
N VAL A 73 0.35 8.32 5.18
CA VAL A 73 0.51 6.92 5.59
C VAL A 73 0.54 6.85 7.12
N HIS A 74 -0.43 6.16 7.70
CA HIS A 74 -0.49 5.93 9.14
C HIS A 74 0.03 4.55 9.52
N THR A 75 -0.22 3.54 8.67
CA THR A 75 0.22 2.18 8.90
C THR A 75 0.69 1.53 7.61
N LEU A 76 1.53 0.52 7.74
CA LEU A 76 1.93 -0.34 6.64
C LEU A 76 1.43 -1.76 6.91
N ASN A 77 0.77 -2.34 5.91
CA ASN A 77 0.34 -3.72 5.96
C ASN A 77 1.40 -4.58 5.27
N ALA A 78 2.23 -5.25 6.06
CA ALA A 78 3.36 -6.03 5.56
C ALA A 78 3.11 -7.55 5.62
N PHE A 79 1.86 -7.96 5.80
CA PHE A 79 1.51 -9.38 5.91
C PHE A 79 1.38 -10.05 4.54
N PRO A 80 0.56 -9.57 3.59
CA PRO A 80 0.53 -10.19 2.27
C PRO A 80 1.83 -9.88 1.52
N TYR A 81 2.66 -10.89 1.30
CA TYR A 81 3.94 -10.76 0.61
C TYR A 81 3.74 -10.50 -0.89
N GLY A 82 2.83 -11.22 -1.52
CA GLY A 82 2.45 -11.06 -2.92
C GLY A 82 0.96 -10.72 -3.04
N GLY A 83 0.44 -10.79 -4.27
CA GLY A 83 -0.98 -10.59 -4.52
C GLY A 83 -1.83 -11.63 -3.79
N PHE A 84 -2.91 -11.20 -3.18
CA PHE A 84 -3.83 -12.09 -2.48
C PHE A 84 -5.26 -11.99 -3.02
N HIS A 85 -5.41 -11.36 -4.18
CA HIS A 85 -6.69 -11.26 -4.90
C HIS A 85 -6.82 -12.30 -6.02
N ASP A 86 -5.90 -13.27 -6.07
CA ASP A 86 -5.96 -14.39 -7.00
C ASP A 86 -7.11 -15.33 -6.63
N ASP A 87 -7.57 -16.13 -7.61
CA ASP A 87 -8.70 -17.04 -7.44
C ASP A 87 -8.50 -18.01 -6.28
N VAL A 88 -7.25 -18.48 -6.06
CA VAL A 88 -6.92 -19.41 -4.98
C VAL A 88 -5.66 -18.92 -4.28
N VAL A 89 -5.82 -18.20 -3.19
CA VAL A 89 -4.71 -17.73 -2.35
C VAL A 89 -4.56 -18.61 -1.10
N LYS A 90 -5.67 -18.82 -0.38
CA LYS A 90 -5.69 -19.65 0.83
C LYS A 90 -4.52 -19.35 1.77
N LEU A 91 -3.76 -20.38 2.13
CA LEU A 91 -2.64 -20.26 3.08
C LEU A 91 -1.38 -19.63 2.47
N ALA A 92 -1.35 -19.41 1.16
CA ALA A 92 -0.18 -18.79 0.51
C ALA A 92 0.12 -17.38 1.04
N VAL A 93 -0.85 -16.69 1.60
CA VAL A 93 -0.65 -15.36 2.20
C VAL A 93 0.29 -15.42 3.42
N TYR A 94 0.45 -16.59 4.05
CA TYR A 94 1.35 -16.79 5.18
C TYR A 94 2.80 -17.07 4.76
N GLU A 95 3.07 -17.19 3.47
CA GLU A 95 4.42 -17.43 2.95
C GLU A 95 4.98 -16.16 2.30
N PRO A 96 6.30 -15.92 2.38
CA PRO A 96 7.26 -16.67 3.20
C PRO A 96 6.95 -16.52 4.70
N THR A 97 7.35 -17.53 5.49
CA THR A 97 7.10 -17.52 6.94
C THR A 97 8.03 -16.54 7.65
N TRP A 98 7.73 -16.22 8.90
CA TRP A 98 8.57 -15.35 9.73
C TRP A 98 9.96 -15.95 10.02
N ALA A 99 10.14 -17.25 9.80
CA ALA A 99 11.43 -17.91 9.92
C ALA A 99 12.34 -17.70 8.70
N GLU A 100 11.81 -17.17 7.60
CA GLU A 100 12.54 -16.98 6.35
C GLU A 100 13.07 -15.55 6.22
N PRO A 101 14.35 -15.37 5.78
CA PRO A 101 14.93 -14.03 5.57
C PRO A 101 14.08 -13.13 4.65
N ALA A 102 13.42 -13.72 3.65
CA ALA A 102 12.61 -12.98 2.69
C ALA A 102 11.46 -12.22 3.40
N ARG A 103 10.84 -12.82 4.43
CA ARG A 103 9.79 -12.14 5.20
C ARG A 103 10.36 -10.95 5.98
N ARG A 104 11.50 -11.13 6.62
CA ARG A 104 12.19 -10.07 7.35
C ARG A 104 12.55 -8.91 6.42
N ASP A 105 13.16 -9.23 5.27
CA ASP A 105 13.64 -8.22 4.34
C ASP A 105 12.49 -7.42 3.72
N TYR A 106 11.35 -8.08 3.48
CA TYR A 106 10.15 -7.40 3.01
C TYR A 106 9.61 -6.41 4.07
N THR A 107 9.52 -6.85 5.30
CA THR A 107 8.96 -6.06 6.39
C THR A 107 9.86 -4.92 6.80
#